data_4ae7c72bafbd3f305659839b2b5e0641
#
_entry.id   4ae7c72bafbd3f305659839b2b5e0641
#
_cell.length_a   1.000
_cell.length_b   1.000
_cell.length_c   1.000
_cell.angle_alpha   90.00
_cell.angle_beta   90.00
_cell.angle_gamma   90.00
#
_symmetry.space_group_name_H-M   'P 1'
#
loop_
_entity.id
_entity.type
_entity.pdbx_description
1 polymer ?
#
loop_
_entity_poly.entity_id
_entity_poly.type
_entity_poly.pdbx_seq_one_letter_code
_entity_poly.pdbx_strand_id
1 'polypeptide(L)'
;MKRIVKRIFLSLPIIGLIGVSSCKKKGEFPIEPVIKYSNFVITGDSAKLYFTFTDGDGDIGLAKSDTGFDFFIKYFELQNGNWKEIILPAPFNYRMPEVNKSGKKKAFQGEVIIDIAPTYSNPFSNFDTLRYEFYIKDKALHESNHETTPDYSIIAPQ
;
A
#
# COMPACT_ATOMS: atom_id res chain seq x y z
N MET A 1 47.89 -64.17 24.40
CA MET A 1 46.72 -63.30 24.83
C MET A 1 46.47 -62.26 23.78
N LYS A 2 45.44 -62.41 22.91
CA LYS A 2 45.08 -61.47 21.86
C LYS A 2 43.93 -60.62 22.37
N ARG A 3 44.14 -59.29 22.50
CA ARG A 3 43.10 -58.33 22.84
C ARG A 3 42.36 -57.91 21.58
N ILE A 4 41.05 -58.21 21.52
CA ILE A 4 40.14 -57.78 20.43
C ILE A 4 39.59 -56.40 20.83
N VAL A 5 39.97 -55.39 20.06
CA VAL A 5 39.42 -54.03 20.18
C VAL A 5 38.15 -53.95 19.35
N LYS A 6 36.98 -53.90 20.00
CA LYS A 6 35.70 -53.65 19.35
C LYS A 6 35.61 -52.15 18.99
N ARG A 7 35.62 -51.84 17.72
CA ARG A 7 35.29 -50.49 17.22
C ARG A 7 33.75 -50.32 17.21
N ILE A 8 33.26 -49.47 18.07
CA ILE A 8 31.86 -49.06 18.07
C ILE A 8 31.73 -47.95 17.01
N PHE A 9 31.03 -48.25 15.90
CA PHE A 9 30.61 -47.27 14.93
C PHE A 9 29.38 -46.53 15.48
N LEU A 10 29.57 -45.29 15.90
CA LEU A 10 28.48 -44.38 16.27
C LEU A 10 27.89 -43.78 15.02
N SER A 11 26.79 -44.34 14.52
CA SER A 11 26.02 -43.81 13.40
C SER A 11 25.21 -42.61 13.87
N LEU A 12 25.65 -41.41 13.49
CA LEU A 12 24.94 -40.15 13.72
C LEU A 12 23.80 -40.05 12.70
N PRO A 13 22.50 -39.93 13.10
CA PRO A 13 21.43 -39.72 12.14
C PRO A 13 21.51 -38.29 11.60
N ILE A 14 21.71 -38.15 10.31
CA ILE A 14 21.57 -36.88 9.58
C ILE A 14 20.06 -36.56 9.54
N ILE A 15 19.61 -35.68 10.45
CA ILE A 15 18.28 -35.08 10.36
C ILE A 15 18.28 -34.12 9.16
N GLY A 16 17.74 -34.60 8.04
CA GLY A 16 17.51 -33.79 6.86
C GLY A 16 16.51 -32.69 7.17
N LEU A 17 16.98 -31.45 7.17
CA LEU A 17 16.17 -30.25 7.25
C LEU A 17 15.33 -30.14 5.96
N ILE A 18 14.10 -30.65 5.96
CA ILE A 18 13.17 -30.49 4.85
C ILE A 18 12.73 -29.03 4.86
N GLY A 19 13.41 -28.20 4.10
CA GLY A 19 13.00 -26.84 3.80
C GLY A 19 11.67 -26.90 3.03
N VAL A 20 10.56 -26.64 3.66
CA VAL A 20 9.28 -26.37 3.00
C VAL A 20 9.41 -25.05 2.25
N SER A 21 9.89 -25.16 1.01
CA SER A 21 9.79 -24.08 0.04
C SER A 21 8.31 -23.87 -0.25
N SER A 22 7.70 -22.89 0.43
CA SER A 22 6.35 -22.43 0.12
C SER A 22 6.38 -21.78 -1.27
N CYS A 23 6.18 -22.58 -2.30
CA CYS A 23 5.85 -22.07 -3.62
C CYS A 23 4.51 -21.34 -3.53
N LYS A 24 4.50 -20.02 -3.35
CA LYS A 24 3.31 -19.21 -3.62
C LYS A 24 2.94 -19.43 -5.09
N LYS A 25 1.78 -20.01 -5.34
CA LYS A 25 1.24 -20.11 -6.69
C LYS A 25 1.14 -18.71 -7.27
N LYS A 26 1.69 -18.52 -8.48
CA LYS A 26 1.61 -17.26 -9.22
C LYS A 26 0.12 -16.95 -9.43
N GLY A 27 -0.43 -15.95 -8.68
CA GLY A 27 -1.82 -15.51 -8.83
C GLY A 27 -2.74 -15.61 -7.60
N GLU A 28 -2.26 -16.03 -6.44
CA GLU A 28 -3.01 -15.92 -5.18
C GLU A 28 -2.60 -14.65 -4.46
N PHE A 29 -3.36 -13.56 -4.67
CA PHE A 29 -3.29 -12.39 -3.82
C PHE A 29 -4.21 -12.57 -2.61
N PRO A 30 -3.93 -11.90 -1.46
CA PRO A 30 -4.87 -11.80 -0.35
C PRO A 30 -6.21 -11.22 -0.84
N ILE A 31 -7.32 -11.60 -0.17
CA ILE A 31 -8.63 -10.99 -0.40
C ILE A 31 -8.59 -9.52 -0.01
N GLU A 32 -7.92 -9.22 1.11
CA GLU A 32 -7.65 -7.85 1.50
C GLU A 32 -6.75 -7.18 0.47
N PRO A 33 -7.09 -5.97 -0.01
CA PRO A 33 -6.26 -5.27 -0.96
C PRO A 33 -4.89 -4.93 -0.36
N VAL A 34 -3.85 -5.00 -1.20
CA VAL A 34 -2.50 -4.58 -0.82
C VAL A 34 -2.05 -3.51 -1.79
N ILE A 35 -1.60 -2.39 -1.27
CA ILE A 35 -1.07 -1.28 -2.07
C ILE A 35 0.42 -1.12 -1.86
N LYS A 36 1.07 -0.48 -2.85
CA LYS A 36 2.47 -0.09 -2.78
C LYS A 36 2.69 1.25 -3.46
N TYR A 37 3.24 2.20 -2.73
CA TYR A 37 3.66 3.49 -3.27
C TYR A 37 4.62 3.31 -4.45
N SER A 38 4.44 4.09 -5.49
CA SER A 38 5.32 4.13 -6.68
C SER A 38 6.00 5.47 -6.84
N ASN A 39 5.24 6.57 -6.92
CA ASN A 39 5.77 7.89 -7.19
C ASN A 39 4.81 8.99 -6.75
N PHE A 40 5.34 10.20 -6.61
CA PHE A 40 4.57 11.42 -6.39
C PHE A 40 5.20 12.56 -7.19
N VAL A 41 4.44 13.17 -8.09
CA VAL A 41 4.95 14.21 -9.01
C VAL A 41 4.16 15.49 -8.79
N ILE A 42 4.86 16.55 -8.47
CA ILE A 42 4.30 17.90 -8.31
C ILE A 42 4.50 18.68 -9.62
N THR A 43 3.45 19.34 -10.11
CA THR A 43 3.50 20.20 -11.28
C THR A 43 2.65 21.44 -11.02
N GLY A 44 3.30 22.57 -10.77
CA GLY A 44 2.61 23.80 -10.37
C GLY A 44 1.89 23.62 -9.04
N ASP A 45 0.59 23.87 -9.03
CA ASP A 45 -0.30 23.74 -7.86
C ASP A 45 -1.03 22.39 -7.78
N SER A 46 -0.68 21.45 -8.64
CA SER A 46 -1.26 20.11 -8.71
C SER A 46 -0.22 19.05 -8.44
N ALA A 47 -0.66 17.87 -7.98
CA ALA A 47 0.20 16.70 -7.82
C ALA A 47 -0.47 15.44 -8.34
N LYS A 48 0.36 14.46 -8.75
CA LYS A 48 -0.07 13.12 -9.11
C LYS A 48 0.55 12.11 -8.17
N LEU A 49 -0.29 11.30 -7.53
CA LEU A 49 0.12 10.17 -6.71
C LEU A 49 -0.02 8.89 -7.54
N TYR A 50 1.04 8.11 -7.60
CA TYR A 50 1.11 6.82 -8.28
C TYR A 50 1.31 5.71 -7.26
N PHE A 51 0.51 4.66 -7.37
CA PHE A 51 0.67 3.44 -6.57
C PHE A 51 0.19 2.22 -7.33
N THR A 52 0.67 1.05 -6.95
CA THR A 52 0.16 -0.23 -7.45
C THR A 52 -0.73 -0.88 -6.41
N PHE A 53 -1.65 -1.73 -6.86
CA PHE A 53 -2.47 -2.56 -5.98
C PHE A 53 -2.51 -4.00 -6.45
N THR A 54 -2.78 -4.89 -5.51
CA THR A 54 -3.20 -6.27 -5.74
C THR A 54 -4.42 -6.57 -4.90
N ASP A 55 -5.32 -7.41 -5.42
CA ASP A 55 -6.54 -7.80 -4.77
C ASP A 55 -6.97 -9.21 -5.19
N GLY A 56 -7.33 -10.05 -4.24
CA GLY A 56 -7.51 -11.50 -4.47
C GLY A 56 -8.85 -11.88 -5.08
N ASP A 57 -9.90 -11.11 -4.88
CA ASP A 57 -11.23 -11.40 -5.43
C ASP A 57 -11.76 -10.33 -6.40
N GLY A 58 -11.04 -9.21 -6.54
CA GLY A 58 -11.22 -8.23 -7.60
C GLY A 58 -12.42 -7.33 -7.40
N ASP A 59 -12.76 -7.01 -6.18
CA ASP A 59 -13.88 -6.15 -5.86
C ASP A 59 -13.47 -4.69 -5.56
N ILE A 60 -12.27 -4.29 -6.00
CA ILE A 60 -11.78 -2.92 -5.95
C ILE A 60 -12.60 -1.99 -6.86
N GLY A 61 -12.82 -0.79 -6.36
CA GLY A 61 -13.48 0.30 -7.07
C GLY A 61 -15.00 0.25 -6.98
N LEU A 62 -15.61 1.42 -7.05
CA LEU A 62 -17.06 1.60 -6.90
C LEU A 62 -17.74 1.70 -8.26
N ALA A 63 -18.90 1.06 -8.41
CA ALA A 63 -19.75 1.23 -9.58
C ALA A 63 -20.29 2.68 -9.65
N LYS A 64 -20.71 3.14 -10.84
CA LYS A 64 -21.22 4.51 -11.01
C LYS A 64 -22.44 4.83 -10.12
N SER A 65 -23.23 3.82 -9.78
CA SER A 65 -24.40 3.93 -8.90
C SER A 65 -24.06 4.03 -7.42
N ASP A 66 -22.86 3.59 -7.02
CA ASP A 66 -22.49 3.54 -5.63
C ASP A 66 -22.17 4.95 -5.12
N THR A 67 -22.34 5.17 -3.83
CA THR A 67 -22.01 6.43 -3.17
C THR A 67 -20.83 6.23 -2.23
N GLY A 68 -20.10 7.32 -1.92
CA GLY A 68 -18.97 7.28 -0.99
C GLY A 68 -17.61 7.28 -1.69
N PHE A 69 -16.61 6.91 -0.92
CA PHE A 69 -15.20 6.89 -1.32
C PHE A 69 -14.59 5.54 -0.97
N ASP A 70 -13.60 5.12 -1.75
CA ASP A 70 -12.83 3.89 -1.56
C ASP A 70 -11.32 4.11 -1.60
N PHE A 71 -10.90 5.35 -1.83
CA PHE A 71 -9.52 5.80 -1.69
C PHE A 71 -9.46 6.98 -0.73
N PHE A 72 -8.61 6.88 0.28
CA PHE A 72 -8.51 7.81 1.40
C PHE A 72 -7.09 8.33 1.52
N ILE A 73 -6.95 9.66 1.69
CA ILE A 73 -5.68 10.32 1.92
C ILE A 73 -5.76 11.14 3.21
N LYS A 74 -4.78 10.93 4.09
CA LYS A 74 -4.51 11.77 5.24
C LYS A 74 -3.37 12.72 4.93
N TYR A 75 -3.49 13.96 5.32
CA TYR A 75 -2.50 15.01 5.09
C TYR A 75 -1.76 15.32 6.38
N PHE A 76 -0.43 15.32 6.30
CA PHE A 76 0.43 15.60 7.44
C PHE A 76 1.37 16.75 7.14
N GLU A 77 1.62 17.58 8.15
CA GLU A 77 2.62 18.65 8.15
C GLU A 77 3.69 18.39 9.20
N LEU A 78 4.92 18.76 8.91
CA LEU A 78 6.03 18.72 9.85
C LEU A 78 6.03 20.01 10.69
N GLN A 79 5.49 19.92 11.90
CA GLN A 79 5.34 21.04 12.81
C GLN A 79 6.30 20.90 13.99
N ASN A 80 7.29 21.80 14.09
CA ASN A 80 8.29 21.79 15.17
C ASN A 80 8.98 20.43 15.36
N GLY A 81 9.35 19.79 14.24
CA GLY A 81 10.03 18.49 14.22
C GLY A 81 9.12 17.27 14.45
N ASN A 82 7.80 17.46 14.53
CA ASN A 82 6.84 16.38 14.71
C ASN A 82 5.82 16.37 13.57
N TRP A 83 5.50 15.18 13.06
CA TRP A 83 4.41 14.99 12.10
C TRP A 83 3.07 15.12 12.78
N LYS A 84 2.20 15.98 12.24
CA LYS A 84 0.82 16.15 12.70
C LYS A 84 -0.14 15.94 11.54
N GLU A 85 -1.15 15.11 11.76
CA GLU A 85 -2.29 15.02 10.86
C GLU A 85 -3.09 16.32 10.91
N ILE A 86 -3.38 16.87 9.74
CA ILE A 86 -4.19 18.08 9.59
C ILE A 86 -5.50 17.68 8.96
N ILE A 87 -6.57 17.90 9.68
CA ILE A 87 -7.92 17.66 9.17
C ILE A 87 -8.32 18.83 8.28
N LEU A 88 -8.34 18.56 6.98
CA LEU A 88 -8.75 19.55 5.99
C LEU A 88 -10.27 19.67 5.92
N PRO A 89 -10.83 20.87 5.67
CA PRO A 89 -12.28 21.06 5.48
C PRO A 89 -12.84 20.22 4.33
N ALA A 90 -12.06 19.99 3.29
CA ALA A 90 -12.36 19.07 2.20
C ALA A 90 -11.26 17.98 2.18
N PRO A 91 -11.53 16.79 2.70
CA PRO A 91 -10.56 15.71 2.69
C PRO A 91 -10.29 15.23 1.27
N PHE A 92 -9.06 14.79 1.01
CA PHE A 92 -8.65 14.21 -0.27
C PHE A 92 -9.11 12.74 -0.38
N ASN A 93 -10.42 12.54 -0.44
CA ASN A 93 -11.00 11.23 -0.65
C ASN A 93 -11.49 11.12 -2.09
N TYR A 94 -11.24 9.97 -2.72
CA TYR A 94 -11.56 9.75 -4.12
C TYR A 94 -12.34 8.45 -4.31
N ARG A 95 -12.86 8.30 -5.51
CA ARG A 95 -13.50 7.06 -5.96
C ARG A 95 -12.65 6.46 -7.07
N MET A 96 -12.27 5.22 -6.87
CA MET A 96 -11.64 4.44 -7.93
C MET A 96 -12.72 3.84 -8.84
N PRO A 97 -12.45 3.76 -10.16
CA PRO A 97 -13.37 3.07 -11.06
C PRO A 97 -13.41 1.57 -10.75
N GLU A 98 -14.60 0.97 -10.87
CA GLU A 98 -14.76 -0.47 -10.72
C GLU A 98 -13.86 -1.23 -11.71
N VAL A 99 -12.93 -2.03 -11.20
CA VAL A 99 -11.95 -2.77 -12.01
C VAL A 99 -12.54 -4.07 -12.58
N ASN A 100 -13.50 -4.67 -11.89
CA ASN A 100 -14.11 -5.94 -12.27
C ASN A 100 -15.64 -5.83 -12.45
N LYS A 101 -16.06 -5.51 -13.64
CA LYS A 101 -17.49 -5.41 -14.00
C LYS A 101 -18.17 -6.75 -14.19
N SER A 102 -17.44 -7.85 -14.18
CA SER A 102 -18.02 -9.20 -14.45
C SER A 102 -18.73 -9.81 -13.26
N GLY A 103 -18.49 -9.30 -12.06
CA GLY A 103 -19.01 -9.86 -10.80
C GLY A 103 -18.42 -11.22 -10.41
N LYS A 104 -17.52 -11.79 -11.22
CA LYS A 104 -16.83 -13.04 -10.89
C LYS A 104 -15.61 -12.75 -10.04
N LYS A 105 -15.46 -13.46 -8.93
CA LYS A 105 -14.25 -13.36 -8.11
C LYS A 105 -13.03 -13.76 -8.92
N LYS A 106 -12.09 -12.82 -9.05
CA LYS A 106 -10.85 -13.00 -9.79
C LYS A 106 -9.81 -12.02 -9.26
N ALA A 107 -8.61 -12.52 -9.02
CA ALA A 107 -7.49 -11.68 -8.62
C ALA A 107 -7.16 -10.61 -9.66
N PHE A 108 -6.93 -9.39 -9.18
CA PHE A 108 -6.52 -8.24 -9.99
C PHE A 108 -5.26 -7.60 -9.43
N GLN A 109 -4.53 -6.98 -10.32
CA GLN A 109 -3.43 -6.07 -10.00
C GLN A 109 -3.41 -4.94 -11.02
N GLY A 110 -2.95 -3.78 -10.60
CA GLY A 110 -2.88 -2.63 -11.49
C GLY A 110 -2.09 -1.48 -10.90
N GLU A 111 -1.99 -0.42 -11.68
CA GLU A 111 -1.47 0.88 -11.26
C GLU A 111 -2.62 1.89 -11.23
N VAL A 112 -2.58 2.75 -10.23
CA VAL A 112 -3.55 3.83 -10.03
C VAL A 112 -2.80 5.15 -10.04
N ILE A 113 -3.38 6.15 -10.70
CA ILE A 113 -2.91 7.52 -10.72
C ILE A 113 -4.02 8.40 -10.18
N ILE A 114 -3.74 9.11 -9.10
CA ILE A 114 -4.68 10.07 -8.49
C ILE A 114 -4.17 11.48 -8.74
N ASP A 115 -4.99 12.30 -9.35
CA ASP A 115 -4.75 13.73 -9.47
C ASP A 115 -5.23 14.45 -8.20
N ILE A 116 -4.31 15.10 -7.50
CA ILE A 116 -4.59 15.93 -6.33
C ILE A 116 -4.57 17.39 -6.82
N ALA A 117 -5.76 17.93 -7.09
CA ALA A 117 -5.96 19.28 -7.61
C ALA A 117 -7.16 19.94 -6.91
N PRO A 118 -7.25 21.29 -6.88
CA PRO A 118 -6.31 22.25 -7.44
C PRO A 118 -5.05 22.49 -6.60
N THR A 119 -5.06 22.15 -5.32
CA THR A 119 -3.94 22.34 -4.40
C THR A 119 -3.61 21.05 -3.68
N TYR A 120 -2.36 20.62 -3.79
CA TYR A 120 -1.86 19.43 -3.08
C TYR A 120 -1.39 19.75 -1.65
N SER A 121 -1.47 21.00 -1.21
CA SER A 121 -1.06 21.47 0.10
C SER A 121 -2.14 22.33 0.78
N ASN A 122 -2.01 22.53 2.08
CA ASN A 122 -2.88 23.44 2.82
C ASN A 122 -2.45 24.89 2.60
N PRO A 123 -3.23 25.72 1.89
CA PRO A 123 -2.85 27.10 1.56
C PRO A 123 -2.83 28.03 2.79
N PHE A 124 -3.35 27.58 3.94
CA PHE A 124 -3.39 28.35 5.18
C PHE A 124 -2.30 27.93 6.17
N SER A 125 -1.44 26.99 5.76
CA SER A 125 -0.34 26.51 6.59
C SER A 125 0.84 27.47 6.56
N ASN A 126 1.51 27.64 7.69
CA ASN A 126 2.81 28.28 7.79
C ASN A 126 3.98 27.27 7.75
N PHE A 127 3.69 25.99 7.55
CA PHE A 127 4.66 24.92 7.47
C PHE A 127 4.89 24.54 6.01
N ASP A 128 6.12 24.26 5.67
CA ASP A 128 6.58 24.05 4.29
C ASP A 128 6.83 22.57 3.95
N THR A 129 6.78 21.70 4.91
CA THR A 129 7.08 20.27 4.72
C THR A 129 5.87 19.43 5.02
N LEU A 130 5.46 18.63 4.04
CA LEU A 130 4.28 17.79 4.09
C LEU A 130 4.57 16.35 3.65
N ARG A 131 3.67 15.44 3.98
CA ARG A 131 3.55 14.10 3.41
C ARG A 131 2.11 13.63 3.45
N TYR A 132 1.81 12.60 2.68
CA TYR A 132 0.52 11.93 2.69
C TYR A 132 0.66 10.49 3.19
N GLU A 133 -0.31 10.03 3.97
CA GLU A 133 -0.59 8.63 4.22
C GLU A 133 -1.86 8.28 3.46
N PHE A 134 -1.90 7.14 2.77
CA PHE A 134 -3.06 6.75 1.99
C PHE A 134 -3.32 5.26 2.06
N TYR A 135 -4.58 4.89 1.84
CA TYR A 135 -5.05 3.52 1.82
C TYR A 135 -6.31 3.41 0.94
N ILE A 136 -6.69 2.18 0.60
CA ILE A 136 -7.91 1.88 -0.14
C ILE A 136 -8.80 0.92 0.65
N LYS A 137 -10.10 0.92 0.30
CA LYS A 137 -11.04 -0.11 0.74
C LYS A 137 -11.68 -0.77 -0.47
N ASP A 138 -11.90 -2.07 -0.38
CA ASP A 138 -12.69 -2.82 -1.34
C ASP A 138 -14.21 -2.69 -1.06
N LYS A 139 -15.04 -3.34 -1.87
CA LYS A 139 -16.50 -3.34 -1.69
C LYS A 139 -16.96 -4.11 -0.44
N ALA A 140 -16.15 -5.05 0.03
CA ALA A 140 -16.39 -5.78 1.28
C ALA A 140 -15.94 -4.98 2.52
N LEU A 141 -15.37 -3.78 2.33
CA LEU A 141 -14.84 -2.88 3.34
C LEU A 141 -13.53 -3.38 4.00
N HIS A 142 -12.82 -4.32 3.38
CA HIS A 142 -11.47 -4.63 3.81
C HIS A 142 -10.57 -3.44 3.50
N GLU A 143 -9.75 -3.09 4.48
CA GLU A 143 -8.79 -1.98 4.37
C GLU A 143 -7.42 -2.53 3.97
N SER A 144 -6.76 -1.87 3.01
CA SER A 144 -5.40 -2.20 2.62
C SER A 144 -4.39 -1.85 3.72
N ASN A 145 -3.13 -2.25 3.53
CA ASN A 145 -2.04 -1.59 4.22
C ASN A 145 -2.05 -0.09 3.92
N HIS A 146 -1.44 0.70 4.82
CA HIS A 146 -1.21 2.13 4.62
C HIS A 146 0.16 2.33 4.00
N GLU A 147 0.23 3.23 3.03
CA GLU A 147 1.47 3.69 2.40
C GLU A 147 1.66 5.19 2.68
N THR A 148 2.91 5.60 2.75
CA THR A 148 3.26 7.01 2.99
C THR A 148 4.15 7.51 1.87
N THR A 149 3.87 8.72 1.37
CA THR A 149 4.77 9.38 0.42
C THR A 149 6.06 9.78 1.12
N PRO A 150 7.17 9.98 0.39
CA PRO A 150 8.30 10.73 0.91
C PRO A 150 7.88 12.12 1.40
N ASP A 151 8.74 12.73 2.20
CA ASP A 151 8.55 14.10 2.67
C ASP A 151 8.77 15.08 1.52
N TYR A 152 7.87 16.06 1.37
CA TYR A 152 7.96 17.10 0.36
C TYR A 152 8.05 18.47 1.00
N SER A 153 9.00 19.27 0.54
CA SER A 153 9.07 20.68 0.90
C SER A 153 8.35 21.51 -0.15
N ILE A 154 7.38 22.30 0.30
CA ILE A 154 6.71 23.28 -0.55
C ILE A 154 7.59 24.51 -0.57
N ILE A 155 8.18 24.82 -1.73
CA ILE A 155 8.82 26.12 -1.92
C ILE A 155 7.68 27.12 -2.07
N ALA A 156 7.45 27.94 -1.04
CA ALA A 156 6.51 29.04 -1.14
C ALA A 156 6.90 29.88 -2.38
N PRO A 157 5.95 30.25 -3.24
CA PRO A 157 6.26 31.20 -4.31
C PRO A 157 6.75 32.50 -3.67
N GLN A 158 7.96 32.92 -4.08
CA GLN A 158 8.55 34.19 -3.68
C GLN A 158 7.79 35.37 -4.28
#